data_a26769a205039fd7f0548e992d3e5106
#
_entry.id   a26769a205039fd7f0548e992d3e5106
#
_cell.length_a   1.000
_cell.length_b   1.000
_cell.length_c   1.000
_cell.angle_alpha   90.00
_cell.angle_beta   90.00
_cell.angle_gamma   90.00
#
_symmetry.space_group_name_H-M   'P 1'
#
loop_
_entity.id
_entity.type
_entity.pdbx_description
1 polymer ?
#
loop_
_entity_poly.entity_id
_entity_poly.type
_entity_poly.pdbx_seq_one_letter_code
_entity_poly.pdbx_strand_id
1 'polypeptide(L)'
;MNPLTTVKSTIISGVVLALLIGLLTMGVQINELSLIIWIHALAGITWIGLLYYFNFVQVPALAEAASDEGGPGGAGITKYVAPRALWWFRWGAVVTWLSGAAYLLRLGQFGDAFMLGGGSGTGLVIGVGAWFGTIMLFNVWVLIWPNQKKILGMVEATADEIAKAR
;
A
#
# COMPACT_ATOMS: atom_id res chain seq x y z
N MET A 1 5.60 23.16 22.60
CA MET A 1 6.24 22.01 21.89
C MET A 1 5.67 21.97 20.46
N ASN A 2 6.52 21.88 19.43
CA ASN A 2 6.03 21.79 18.05
C ASN A 2 5.54 20.33 17.79
N PRO A 3 4.25 20.12 17.48
CA PRO A 3 3.72 18.78 17.26
C PRO A 3 4.21 18.12 15.97
N LEU A 4 4.91 18.84 15.11
CA LEU A 4 5.41 18.35 13.82
C LEU A 4 6.86 17.85 13.87
N THR A 5 7.46 17.74 15.06
CA THR A 5 8.88 17.34 15.19
C THR A 5 9.11 15.84 15.13
N THR A 6 8.08 15.01 15.31
CA THR A 6 8.18 13.54 15.20
C THR A 6 7.07 12.99 14.33
N VAL A 7 7.33 11.89 13.63
CA VAL A 7 6.32 11.20 12.79
C VAL A 7 5.06 10.88 13.59
N LYS A 8 5.22 10.38 14.82
CA LYS A 8 4.09 10.03 15.70
C LYS A 8 3.22 11.23 16.03
N SER A 9 3.83 12.35 16.45
CA SER A 9 3.07 13.56 16.79
C SER A 9 2.44 14.21 15.57
N THR A 10 3.08 14.14 14.40
CA THR A 10 2.51 14.64 13.13
C THR A 10 1.26 13.85 12.76
N ILE A 11 1.29 12.52 12.83
CA ILE A 11 0.12 11.67 12.56
C ILE A 11 -1.01 11.98 13.54
N ILE A 12 -0.72 12.05 14.84
CA ILE A 12 -1.71 12.37 15.86
C ILE A 12 -2.33 13.75 15.60
N SER A 13 -1.51 14.76 15.30
CA SER A 13 -2.01 16.11 14.98
C SER A 13 -2.89 16.14 13.75
N GLY A 14 -2.53 15.39 12.71
CA GLY A 14 -3.34 15.25 11.50
C GLY A 14 -4.71 14.61 11.78
N VAL A 15 -4.73 13.54 12.58
CA VAL A 15 -5.98 12.88 12.99
C VAL A 15 -6.85 13.81 13.83
N VAL A 16 -6.26 14.51 14.83
CA VAL A 16 -6.98 15.47 15.66
C VAL A 16 -7.56 16.60 14.81
N LEU A 17 -6.79 17.15 13.88
CA LEU A 17 -7.25 18.19 12.97
C LEU A 17 -8.41 17.71 12.09
N ALA A 18 -8.32 16.51 11.54
CA ALA A 18 -9.38 15.92 10.72
C ALA A 18 -10.68 15.73 11.51
N LEU A 19 -10.57 15.26 12.77
CA LEU A 19 -11.72 15.13 13.67
C LEU A 19 -12.34 16.49 14.01
N LEU A 20 -11.52 17.49 14.30
CA LEU A 20 -12.01 18.85 14.57
C LEU A 20 -12.73 19.47 13.36
N ILE A 21 -12.17 19.32 12.15
CA ILE A 21 -12.83 19.78 10.92
C ILE A 21 -14.16 19.04 10.74
N GLY A 22 -14.18 17.73 10.92
CA GLY A 22 -15.39 16.92 10.82
C GLY A 22 -16.48 17.35 11.80
N LEU A 23 -16.12 17.68 13.04
CA LEU A 23 -17.05 18.18 14.06
C LEU A 23 -17.56 19.59 13.75
N LEU A 24 -16.70 20.48 13.22
CA LEU A 24 -17.04 21.87 12.92
C LEU A 24 -17.92 22.00 11.66
N THR A 25 -17.79 21.11 10.72
CA THR A 25 -18.55 21.15 9.46
C THR A 25 -19.98 20.62 9.58
N MET A 26 -20.39 20.16 10.77
CA MET A 26 -21.77 19.87 11.21
C MET A 26 -22.74 19.30 10.16
N GLY A 27 -22.29 18.51 9.25
CA GLY A 27 -23.08 17.86 8.20
C GLY A 27 -22.47 16.54 7.75
N VAL A 28 -21.28 16.21 8.22
CA VAL A 28 -20.63 14.94 7.91
C VAL A 28 -21.28 13.86 8.77
N GLN A 29 -22.25 13.18 8.21
CA GLN A 29 -22.76 11.94 8.77
C GLN A 29 -21.64 10.89 8.70
N ILE A 30 -20.86 10.74 9.78
CA ILE A 30 -19.93 9.64 9.91
C ILE A 30 -20.77 8.37 10.08
N ASN A 31 -21.05 7.71 8.99
CA ASN A 31 -21.66 6.40 8.99
C ASN A 31 -20.57 5.32 8.69
N GLU A 32 -20.94 4.08 8.88
CA GLU A 32 -20.04 2.93 8.67
C GLU A 32 -19.44 2.91 7.24
N LEU A 33 -20.25 3.16 6.22
CA LEU A 33 -19.79 3.17 4.82
C LEU A 33 -18.77 4.27 4.56
N SER A 34 -19.00 5.46 5.13
CA SER A 34 -18.03 6.56 5.03
C SER A 34 -16.68 6.20 5.66
N LEU A 35 -16.71 5.54 6.83
CA LEU A 35 -15.49 5.09 7.50
C LEU A 35 -14.75 4.05 6.67
N ILE A 36 -15.44 3.08 6.09
CA ILE A 36 -14.85 2.06 5.21
C ILE A 36 -14.20 2.71 3.99
N ILE A 37 -14.85 3.69 3.34
CA ILE A 37 -14.30 4.42 2.20
C ILE A 37 -13.04 5.18 2.61
N TRP A 38 -13.03 5.84 3.77
CA TRP A 38 -11.85 6.54 4.28
C TRP A 38 -10.68 5.60 4.50
N ILE A 39 -10.91 4.45 5.13
CA ILE A 39 -9.87 3.42 5.35
C ILE A 39 -9.35 2.93 3.99
N HIS A 40 -10.26 2.65 3.04
CA HIS A 40 -9.90 2.19 1.70
C HIS A 40 -9.02 3.20 0.97
N ALA A 41 -9.42 4.47 0.97
CA ALA A 41 -8.67 5.54 0.30
C ALA A 41 -7.28 5.75 0.93
N LEU A 42 -7.18 5.86 2.25
CA LEU A 42 -5.90 6.07 2.95
C LEU A 42 -4.94 4.89 2.78
N ALA A 43 -5.46 3.66 2.89
CA ALA A 43 -4.66 2.47 2.65
C ALA A 43 -4.23 2.36 1.19
N GLY A 44 -5.11 2.69 0.24
CA GLY A 44 -4.82 2.72 -1.18
C GLY A 44 -3.75 3.76 -1.55
N ILE A 45 -3.83 4.96 -1.00
CA ILE A 45 -2.81 6.00 -1.17
C ILE A 45 -1.45 5.50 -0.65
N THR A 46 -1.42 4.86 0.53
CA THR A 46 -0.20 4.30 1.09
C THR A 46 0.37 3.20 0.19
N TRP A 47 -0.47 2.28 -0.26
CA TRP A 47 -0.06 1.16 -1.10
C TRP A 47 0.47 1.62 -2.46
N ILE A 48 -0.30 2.42 -3.19
CA ILE A 48 0.09 2.90 -4.53
C ILE A 48 1.23 3.91 -4.45
N GLY A 49 1.24 4.77 -3.42
CA GLY A 49 2.35 5.70 -3.20
C GLY A 49 3.69 4.98 -2.99
N LEU A 50 3.69 3.88 -2.23
CA LEU A 50 4.89 3.06 -2.05
C LEU A 50 5.26 2.28 -3.32
N LEU A 51 4.29 1.88 -4.16
CA LEU A 51 4.57 1.29 -5.46
C LEU A 51 5.34 2.27 -6.36
N TYR A 52 4.90 3.52 -6.42
CA TYR A 52 5.62 4.58 -7.13
C TYR A 52 6.99 4.86 -6.52
N TYR A 53 7.08 4.93 -5.20
CA TYR A 53 8.35 5.10 -4.50
C TYR A 53 9.37 4.01 -4.88
N PHE A 54 8.98 2.74 -4.89
CA PHE A 54 9.88 1.66 -5.29
C PHE A 54 10.35 1.81 -6.72
N ASN A 55 9.45 2.09 -7.67
CA ASN A 55 9.77 2.13 -9.10
C ASN A 55 10.50 3.40 -9.52
N PHE A 56 10.15 4.56 -8.96
CA PHE A 56 10.69 5.85 -9.42
C PHE A 56 11.80 6.40 -8.51
N VAL A 57 11.95 5.88 -7.31
CA VAL A 57 12.93 6.39 -6.35
C VAL A 57 13.90 5.31 -5.90
N GLN A 58 13.43 4.25 -5.24
CA GLN A 58 14.32 3.29 -4.60
C GLN A 58 15.13 2.45 -5.59
N VAL A 59 14.49 1.89 -6.61
CA VAL A 59 15.17 1.03 -7.60
C VAL A 59 16.18 1.83 -8.42
N PRO A 60 15.86 3.01 -8.98
CA PRO A 60 16.86 3.86 -9.65
C PRO A 60 18.01 4.28 -8.74
N ALA A 61 17.73 4.70 -7.51
CA ALA A 61 18.77 5.10 -6.55
C ALA A 61 19.72 3.95 -6.18
N LEU A 62 19.19 2.73 -6.07
CA LEU A 62 20.02 1.55 -5.82
C LEU A 62 20.90 1.19 -7.02
N ALA A 63 20.39 1.36 -8.25
CA ALA A 63 21.15 1.16 -9.48
C ALA A 63 22.28 2.19 -9.61
N GLU A 64 21.97 3.46 -9.34
CA GLU A 64 22.96 4.55 -9.33
C GLU A 64 24.04 4.31 -8.27
N ALA A 65 23.65 3.99 -7.03
CA ALA A 65 24.58 3.68 -5.94
C ALA A 65 25.47 2.45 -6.21
N ALA A 66 25.00 1.51 -7.04
CA ALA A 66 25.79 0.34 -7.44
C ALA A 66 26.85 0.67 -8.51
N SER A 67 26.64 1.72 -9.31
CA SER A 67 27.54 2.19 -10.37
C SER A 67 28.52 3.28 -9.88
N ASP A 68 28.32 3.83 -8.70
CA ASP A 68 29.14 4.89 -8.11
C ASP A 68 30.37 4.29 -7.42
N GLU A 69 31.52 4.23 -8.15
CA GLU A 69 32.78 3.73 -7.63
C GLU A 69 33.32 4.66 -6.53
N GLY A 70 33.38 4.17 -5.31
CA GLY A 70 33.82 4.92 -4.12
C GLY A 70 32.73 5.66 -3.38
N GLY A 71 31.49 5.58 -3.85
CA GLY A 71 30.31 6.10 -3.16
C GLY A 71 29.91 5.26 -1.95
N PRO A 72 28.91 5.72 -1.16
CA PRO A 72 28.45 5.04 0.06
C PRO A 72 27.69 3.73 -0.22
N GLY A 73 27.34 3.46 -1.49
CA GLY A 73 26.56 2.28 -1.89
C GLY A 73 25.13 2.25 -1.38
N GLY A 74 24.37 1.23 -1.77
CA GLY A 74 22.95 1.08 -1.44
C GLY A 74 22.65 0.36 -0.12
N ALA A 75 23.66 -0.01 0.69
CA ALA A 75 23.49 -0.83 1.88
C ALA A 75 22.54 -0.21 2.91
N GLY A 76 22.60 1.11 3.11
CA GLY A 76 21.72 1.84 4.04
C GLY A 76 20.26 1.78 3.61
N ILE A 77 19.99 1.95 2.31
CA ILE A 77 18.63 1.85 1.74
C ILE A 77 18.08 0.43 1.95
N THR A 78 18.88 -0.59 1.58
CA THR A 78 18.46 -1.99 1.70
C THR A 78 18.24 -2.42 3.14
N LYS A 79 19.09 -1.97 4.07
CA LYS A 79 19.01 -2.38 5.49
C LYS A 79 17.96 -1.64 6.28
N TYR A 80 17.78 -0.34 6.07
CA TYR A 80 16.97 0.50 6.96
C TYR A 80 15.67 0.99 6.34
N VAL A 81 15.64 1.27 5.05
CA VAL A 81 14.49 1.83 4.35
C VAL A 81 13.60 0.75 3.76
N ALA A 82 14.18 -0.15 2.96
CA ALA A 82 13.41 -1.15 2.23
C ALA A 82 12.53 -2.06 3.12
N PRO A 83 12.99 -2.60 4.27
CA PRO A 83 12.14 -3.46 5.09
C PRO A 83 10.91 -2.74 5.65
N ARG A 84 11.07 -1.45 6.01
CA ARG A 84 9.96 -0.61 6.52
C ARG A 84 8.96 -0.28 5.41
N ALA A 85 9.47 0.17 4.27
CA ALA A 85 8.63 0.51 3.11
C ALA A 85 7.85 -0.73 2.61
N LEU A 86 8.51 -1.89 2.52
CA LEU A 86 7.86 -3.15 2.14
C LEU A 86 6.83 -3.62 3.16
N TRP A 87 7.03 -3.37 4.46
CA TRP A 87 6.04 -3.69 5.48
C TRP A 87 4.75 -2.89 5.25
N TRP A 88 4.85 -1.57 5.13
CA TRP A 88 3.70 -0.69 4.84
C TRP A 88 3.04 -1.02 3.51
N PHE A 89 3.83 -1.33 2.49
CA PHE A 89 3.34 -1.71 1.16
C PHE A 89 2.45 -2.95 1.22
N ARG A 90 2.91 -4.02 1.88
CA ARG A 90 2.14 -5.27 1.98
C ARG A 90 0.85 -5.10 2.77
N TRP A 91 0.93 -4.46 3.94
CA TRP A 91 -0.24 -4.26 4.78
C TRP A 91 -1.19 -3.22 4.20
N GLY A 92 -0.68 -2.20 3.53
CA GLY A 92 -1.49 -1.27 2.74
C GLY A 92 -2.33 -1.99 1.70
N ALA A 93 -1.73 -2.94 0.95
CA ALA A 93 -2.46 -3.78 -0.01
C ALA A 93 -3.57 -4.60 0.64
N VAL A 94 -3.30 -5.26 1.78
CA VAL A 94 -4.30 -6.05 2.52
C VAL A 94 -5.46 -5.18 3.00
N VAL A 95 -5.15 -4.05 3.65
CA VAL A 95 -6.19 -3.16 4.20
C VAL A 95 -7.03 -2.54 3.07
N THR A 96 -6.40 -2.17 1.96
CA THR A 96 -7.12 -1.68 0.79
C THR A 96 -8.09 -2.73 0.25
N TRP A 97 -7.63 -3.95 0.04
CA TRP A 97 -8.48 -5.02 -0.47
C TRP A 97 -9.62 -5.36 0.49
N LEU A 98 -9.32 -5.55 1.78
CA LEU A 98 -10.32 -5.91 2.80
C LEU A 98 -11.39 -4.81 2.96
N SER A 99 -10.99 -3.54 2.98
CA SER A 99 -11.95 -2.44 3.08
C SER A 99 -12.80 -2.31 1.81
N GLY A 100 -12.22 -2.51 0.62
CA GLY A 100 -12.98 -2.57 -0.62
C GLY A 100 -14.00 -3.73 -0.64
N ALA A 101 -13.57 -4.92 -0.23
CA ALA A 101 -14.45 -6.09 -0.09
C ALA A 101 -15.58 -5.83 0.94
N ALA A 102 -15.24 -5.26 2.10
CA ALA A 102 -16.22 -4.90 3.12
C ALA A 102 -17.26 -3.90 2.60
N TYR A 103 -16.83 -2.89 1.85
CA TYR A 103 -17.71 -1.92 1.22
C TYR A 103 -18.69 -2.59 0.26
N LEU A 104 -18.20 -3.44 -0.64
CA LEU A 104 -19.05 -4.16 -1.60
C LEU A 104 -20.01 -5.14 -0.92
N LEU A 105 -19.57 -5.82 0.16
CA LEU A 105 -20.43 -6.70 0.95
C LEU A 105 -21.56 -5.93 1.62
N ARG A 106 -21.27 -4.75 2.18
CA ARG A 106 -22.29 -3.90 2.83
C ARG A 106 -23.32 -3.35 1.83
N LEU A 107 -22.93 -3.16 0.59
CA LEU A 107 -23.84 -2.78 -0.49
C LEU A 107 -24.56 -3.95 -1.16
N GLY A 108 -24.24 -5.20 -0.79
CA GLY A 108 -24.77 -6.39 -1.46
C GLY A 108 -24.24 -6.58 -2.89
N GLN A 109 -23.15 -5.90 -3.26
CA GLN A 109 -22.61 -5.85 -4.63
C GLN A 109 -21.36 -6.70 -4.82
N PHE A 110 -20.91 -7.42 -3.79
CA PHE A 110 -19.66 -8.19 -3.85
C PHE A 110 -19.69 -9.26 -4.97
N GLY A 111 -20.75 -10.05 -5.04
CA GLY A 111 -20.93 -11.07 -6.09
C GLY A 111 -20.98 -10.46 -7.48
N ASP A 112 -21.78 -9.41 -7.67
CA ASP A 112 -21.93 -8.72 -8.94
C ASP A 112 -20.62 -8.10 -9.44
N ALA A 113 -19.82 -7.53 -8.55
CA ALA A 113 -18.51 -6.99 -8.87
C ALA A 113 -17.59 -8.07 -9.43
N PHE A 114 -17.48 -9.23 -8.78
CA PHE A 114 -16.64 -10.33 -9.26
C PHE A 114 -17.20 -11.06 -10.48
N MET A 115 -18.50 -10.93 -10.76
CA MET A 115 -19.14 -11.34 -12.02
C MET A 115 -19.11 -10.25 -13.11
N LEU A 116 -18.31 -9.19 -12.91
CA LEU A 116 -18.18 -8.06 -13.84
C LEU A 116 -19.49 -7.32 -14.11
N GLY A 117 -20.35 -7.27 -13.09
CA GLY A 117 -21.45 -6.33 -13.01
C GLY A 117 -22.71 -6.64 -13.79
N GLY A 118 -22.91 -7.88 -14.22
CA GLY A 118 -24.21 -8.33 -14.75
C GLY A 118 -24.86 -7.43 -15.82
N GLY A 119 -24.09 -6.58 -16.52
CA GLY A 119 -24.57 -5.71 -17.58
C GLY A 119 -24.80 -4.24 -17.22
N SER A 120 -24.56 -3.80 -15.98
CA SER A 120 -24.56 -2.36 -15.62
C SER A 120 -23.17 -1.76 -15.86
N GLY A 121 -23.10 -0.59 -16.51
CA GLY A 121 -21.80 0.07 -16.79
C GLY A 121 -20.99 0.36 -15.52
N THR A 122 -21.65 0.75 -14.43
CA THR A 122 -21.00 1.01 -13.13
C THR A 122 -20.48 -0.27 -12.50
N GLY A 123 -21.25 -1.36 -12.57
CA GLY A 123 -20.84 -2.67 -12.04
C GLY A 123 -19.63 -3.24 -12.75
N LEU A 124 -19.49 -3.01 -14.05
CA LEU A 124 -18.30 -3.41 -14.82
C LEU A 124 -17.04 -2.68 -14.34
N VAL A 125 -17.10 -1.37 -14.16
CA VAL A 125 -15.95 -0.57 -13.70
C VAL A 125 -15.49 -1.01 -12.32
N ILE A 126 -16.43 -1.20 -11.39
CA ILE A 126 -16.14 -1.67 -10.04
C ILE A 126 -15.57 -3.10 -10.08
N GLY A 127 -16.13 -3.97 -10.92
CA GLY A 127 -15.68 -5.35 -11.07
C GLY A 127 -14.26 -5.45 -11.62
N VAL A 128 -13.92 -4.66 -12.63
CA VAL A 128 -12.55 -4.57 -13.16
C VAL A 128 -11.60 -4.11 -12.06
N GLY A 129 -11.96 -3.09 -11.27
CA GLY A 129 -11.17 -2.63 -10.12
C GLY A 129 -10.98 -3.70 -9.05
N ALA A 130 -12.03 -4.46 -8.72
CA ALA A 130 -11.98 -5.55 -7.74
C ALA A 130 -11.03 -6.68 -8.19
N TRP A 131 -11.08 -7.06 -9.47
CA TRP A 131 -10.16 -8.06 -10.03
C TRP A 131 -8.72 -7.57 -10.06
N PHE A 132 -8.46 -6.34 -10.52
CA PHE A 132 -7.10 -5.79 -10.47
C PHE A 132 -6.56 -5.72 -9.05
N GLY A 133 -7.36 -5.24 -8.09
CA GLY A 133 -6.98 -5.21 -6.69
C GLY A 133 -6.63 -6.60 -6.14
N THR A 134 -7.39 -7.63 -6.53
CA THR A 134 -7.14 -9.02 -6.14
C THR A 134 -5.85 -9.58 -6.76
N ILE A 135 -5.64 -9.36 -8.06
CA ILE A 135 -4.42 -9.79 -8.76
C ILE A 135 -3.20 -9.09 -8.16
N MET A 136 -3.30 -7.79 -7.90
CA MET A 136 -2.20 -7.02 -7.29
C MET A 136 -1.90 -7.49 -5.87
N LEU A 137 -2.91 -7.77 -5.04
CA LEU A 137 -2.73 -8.33 -3.70
C LEU A 137 -2.05 -9.70 -3.76
N PHE A 138 -2.47 -10.57 -4.68
CA PHE A 138 -1.85 -11.87 -4.93
C PHE A 138 -0.37 -11.69 -5.31
N ASN A 139 -0.06 -10.78 -6.25
CA ASN A 139 1.31 -10.50 -6.65
C ASN A 139 2.18 -10.05 -5.47
N VAL A 140 1.67 -9.17 -4.63
CA VAL A 140 2.40 -8.65 -3.45
C VAL A 140 2.78 -9.78 -2.50
N TRP A 141 1.86 -10.70 -2.19
CA TRP A 141 2.07 -11.71 -1.16
C TRP A 141 2.66 -13.02 -1.67
N VAL A 142 2.33 -13.42 -2.89
CA VAL A 142 2.71 -14.72 -3.45
C VAL A 142 3.95 -14.63 -4.33
N LEU A 143 4.10 -13.54 -5.09
CA LEU A 143 5.23 -13.39 -6.02
C LEU A 143 6.33 -12.48 -5.45
N ILE A 144 5.97 -11.29 -4.98
CA ILE A 144 6.95 -10.28 -4.56
C ILE A 144 7.54 -10.63 -3.19
N TRP A 145 6.70 -10.90 -2.20
CA TRP A 145 7.17 -11.09 -0.83
C TRP A 145 8.14 -12.27 -0.62
N PRO A 146 7.95 -13.46 -1.20
CA PRO A 146 8.93 -14.52 -1.10
C PRO A 146 10.30 -14.15 -1.67
N ASN A 147 10.34 -13.44 -2.79
CA ASN A 147 11.57 -12.96 -3.40
C ASN A 147 12.24 -11.86 -2.57
N GLN A 148 11.44 -10.92 -2.02
CA GLN A 148 11.96 -9.89 -1.13
C GLN A 148 12.60 -10.45 0.14
N LYS A 149 12.06 -11.52 0.71
CA LYS A 149 12.66 -12.20 1.87
C LYS A 149 14.07 -12.71 1.56
N LYS A 150 14.31 -13.25 0.36
CA LYS A 150 15.63 -13.71 -0.09
C LYS A 150 16.61 -12.54 -0.25
N ILE A 151 16.17 -11.47 -0.93
CA ILE A 151 16.99 -10.27 -1.16
C ILE A 151 17.38 -9.58 0.15
N LEU A 152 16.48 -9.55 1.13
CA LEU A 152 16.68 -8.92 2.43
C LEU A 152 17.42 -9.82 3.45
N GLY A 153 17.78 -11.05 3.06
CA GLY A 153 18.46 -11.99 3.96
C GLY A 153 17.59 -12.48 5.14
N MET A 154 16.27 -12.44 4.98
CA MET A 154 15.31 -12.94 5.99
C MET A 154 15.13 -14.45 5.92
N VAL A 155 15.54 -15.08 4.83
CA VAL A 155 15.57 -16.52 4.60
C VAL A 155 16.89 -16.87 3.95
N GLU A 156 17.38 -18.08 4.22
CA GLU A 156 18.59 -18.61 3.53
C GLU A 156 18.30 -18.76 2.05
N ALA A 157 19.21 -18.24 1.22
CA ALA A 157 19.13 -18.34 -0.24
C ALA A 157 20.55 -18.30 -0.83
N THR A 158 20.76 -19.03 -1.91
CA THR A 158 22.02 -19.01 -2.65
C THR A 158 22.17 -17.71 -3.44
N ALA A 159 23.41 -17.39 -3.85
CA ALA A 159 23.67 -16.20 -4.67
C ALA A 159 22.86 -16.19 -5.97
N ASP A 160 22.68 -17.37 -6.60
CA ASP A 160 21.89 -17.53 -7.81
C ASP A 160 20.39 -17.29 -7.58
N GLU A 161 19.86 -17.74 -6.43
CA GLU A 161 18.46 -17.48 -6.06
C GLU A 161 18.20 -16.01 -5.76
N ILE A 162 19.15 -15.34 -5.12
CA ILE A 162 19.08 -13.88 -4.86
C ILE A 162 19.15 -13.11 -6.19
N ALA A 163 20.00 -13.53 -7.11
CA ALA A 163 20.11 -12.91 -8.43
C ALA A 163 18.81 -13.05 -9.25
N LYS A 164 18.15 -14.21 -9.18
CA LYS A 164 16.85 -14.47 -9.84
C LYS A 164 15.68 -13.76 -9.16
N ALA A 165 15.80 -13.43 -7.88
CA ALA A 165 14.77 -12.74 -7.11
C ALA A 165 14.76 -11.20 -7.31
N ARG A 166 15.80 -10.65 -7.92
CA ARG A 166 15.94 -9.23 -8.27
C ARG A 166 15.27 -8.88 -9.57
#